data_064859e0d99a0182bd4c48d219054eb2
#
_entry.id   064859e0d99a0182bd4c48d219054eb2
#
_cell.length_a   1.000
_cell.length_b   1.000
_cell.length_c   1.000
_cell.angle_alpha   90.00
_cell.angle_beta   90.00
_cell.angle_gamma   90.00
#
_symmetry.space_group_name_H-M   'P 1'
#
loop_
_entity.id
_entity.type
_entity.pdbx_description
1 polymer ?
#
loop_
_entity_poly.entity_id
_entity_poly.type
_entity_poly.pdbx_seq_one_letter_code
_entity_poly.pdbx_strand_id
1 'polypeptide(L)'
;MCKLIVIMPVKDSMDTARDAIRAVMQSQDVDFAVYNDFSSAETTAELTDMAADYGFRLVNWADATDHPSPNYRLTLQDAQRRALSENAHLVVVESDVTVQNETINRLAAEVKSGTGIVAAVTVDSNGEINFPYLYARKLKGGTVSTTKRLSFCCTLLTNEFLQKFSFESLDPDKQWYDVFISHQSVRLGFRNLLMLDNRVLHRPHSSRPWKLLKYSNPLKYYWLKIINKRDRI
;
A
#
# COMPACT_ATOMS: atom_id res chain seq x y z
N MET A 1 8.42 -5.01 20.74
CA MET A 1 8.09 -5.03 19.30
C MET A 1 8.62 -3.76 18.65
N CYS A 2 9.03 -3.82 17.39
CA CYS A 2 9.36 -2.62 16.63
C CYS A 2 8.09 -1.78 16.43
N LYS A 3 8.19 -0.45 16.49
CA LYS A 3 7.07 0.46 16.23
C LYS A 3 6.50 0.23 14.82
N LEU A 4 5.19 0.41 14.65
CA LEU A 4 4.49 0.28 13.36
C LEU A 4 3.98 1.65 12.93
N ILE A 5 4.51 2.17 11.84
CA ILE A 5 3.98 3.35 11.17
C ILE A 5 3.12 2.87 10.00
N VAL A 6 1.84 3.21 10.03
CA VAL A 6 0.88 2.86 8.98
C VAL A 6 0.58 4.09 8.15
N ILE A 7 0.59 3.95 6.84
CA ILE A 7 0.22 5.03 5.93
C ILE A 7 -0.92 4.61 5.00
N MET A 8 -1.77 5.58 4.67
CA MET A 8 -2.85 5.42 3.69
C MET A 8 -2.86 6.61 2.73
N PRO A 9 -2.47 6.43 1.45
CA PRO A 9 -2.66 7.46 0.43
C PRO A 9 -4.13 7.53 0.01
N VAL A 10 -4.67 8.74 -0.05
CA VAL A 10 -6.08 9.01 -0.43
C VAL A 10 -6.13 10.03 -1.55
N LYS A 11 -6.94 9.74 -2.58
CA LYS A 11 -7.31 10.66 -3.67
C LYS A 11 -8.77 10.45 -4.04
N ASP A 12 -9.65 11.37 -3.62
CA ASP A 12 -11.07 11.39 -3.98
C ASP A 12 -11.79 10.02 -3.92
N SER A 13 -11.57 9.25 -2.85
CA SER A 13 -12.06 7.87 -2.72
C SER A 13 -12.77 7.61 -1.40
N MET A 14 -13.55 8.61 -0.90
CA MET A 14 -14.18 8.52 0.43
C MET A 14 -15.17 7.36 0.58
N ASP A 15 -15.78 6.88 -0.52
CA ASP A 15 -16.69 5.72 -0.48
C ASP A 15 -16.04 4.44 0.09
N THR A 16 -14.72 4.30 -0.08
CA THR A 16 -13.96 3.18 0.49
C THR A 16 -13.03 3.61 1.61
N ALA A 17 -12.46 4.82 1.52
CA ALA A 17 -11.47 5.31 2.47
C ALA A 17 -12.02 5.44 3.89
N ARG A 18 -13.29 5.82 4.09
CA ARG A 18 -13.94 5.88 5.41
C ARG A 18 -13.85 4.54 6.14
N ASP A 19 -14.24 3.46 5.46
CA ASP A 19 -14.21 2.12 6.04
C ASP A 19 -12.78 1.65 6.29
N ALA A 20 -11.87 1.96 5.35
CA ALA A 20 -10.45 1.62 5.48
C ALA A 20 -9.79 2.35 6.66
N ILE A 21 -10.03 3.67 6.82
CA ILE A 21 -9.52 4.46 7.95
C ILE A 21 -10.06 3.92 9.27
N ARG A 22 -11.38 3.71 9.38
CA ARG A 22 -12.00 3.15 10.59
C ARG A 22 -11.42 1.79 10.95
N ALA A 23 -11.17 0.94 9.95
CA ALA A 23 -10.60 -0.38 10.17
C ALA A 23 -9.16 -0.31 10.68
N VAL A 24 -8.32 0.57 10.12
CA VAL A 24 -6.95 0.79 10.61
C VAL A 24 -6.95 1.33 12.03
N MET A 25 -7.85 2.27 12.36
CA MET A 25 -7.98 2.85 13.71
C MET A 25 -8.39 1.84 14.79
N GLN A 26 -8.92 0.68 14.41
CA GLN A 26 -9.20 -0.43 15.33
C GLN A 26 -7.96 -1.31 15.60
N SER A 27 -6.89 -1.15 14.84
CA SER A 27 -5.63 -1.87 15.06
C SER A 27 -4.91 -1.29 16.28
N GLN A 28 -4.32 -2.17 17.09
CA GLN A 28 -3.59 -1.76 18.30
C GLN A 28 -2.14 -1.39 17.96
N ASP A 29 -1.57 -0.47 18.74
CA ASP A 29 -0.15 -0.11 18.71
C ASP A 29 0.36 0.35 17.33
N VAL A 30 -0.47 1.05 16.58
CA VAL A 30 -0.12 1.63 15.27
C VAL A 30 -0.08 3.16 15.34
N ASP A 31 0.90 3.74 14.66
CA ASP A 31 1.00 5.17 14.42
C ASP A 31 0.53 5.43 13.00
N PHE A 32 -0.69 5.95 12.86
CA PHE A 32 -1.37 6.04 11.58
C PHE A 32 -1.32 7.44 10.98
N ALA A 33 -1.04 7.51 9.67
CA ALA A 33 -1.08 8.73 8.89
C ALA A 33 -1.84 8.54 7.57
N VAL A 34 -2.72 9.47 7.25
CA VAL A 34 -3.40 9.58 5.96
C VAL A 34 -2.72 10.67 5.14
N TYR A 35 -2.39 10.36 3.89
CA TYR A 35 -1.79 11.28 2.94
C TYR A 35 -2.82 11.68 1.88
N ASN A 36 -3.34 12.89 1.99
CA ASN A 36 -4.28 13.46 1.06
C ASN A 36 -3.56 14.04 -0.17
N ASP A 37 -3.77 13.42 -1.33
CA ASP A 37 -3.08 13.75 -2.57
C ASP A 37 -3.91 14.67 -3.46
N PHE A 38 -4.04 15.95 -3.07
CA PHE A 38 -4.81 16.95 -3.83
C PHE A 38 -6.27 16.54 -4.10
N SER A 39 -6.93 15.96 -3.12
CA SER A 39 -8.35 15.64 -3.23
C SER A 39 -9.21 16.91 -3.29
N SER A 40 -10.49 16.74 -3.64
CA SER A 40 -11.47 17.82 -3.63
C SER A 40 -11.59 18.48 -2.25
N ALA A 41 -12.14 19.70 -2.22
CA ALA A 41 -12.36 20.42 -0.96
C ALA A 41 -13.28 19.63 -0.01
N GLU A 42 -14.29 18.94 -0.54
CA GLU A 42 -15.20 18.09 0.22
C GLU A 42 -14.46 16.93 0.86
N THR A 43 -13.67 16.17 0.09
CA THR A 43 -12.84 15.06 0.60
C THR A 43 -11.83 15.55 1.63
N THR A 44 -11.20 16.71 1.39
CA THR A 44 -10.22 17.29 2.31
C THR A 44 -10.86 17.69 3.63
N ALA A 45 -12.04 18.31 3.61
CA ALA A 45 -12.78 18.67 4.81
C ALA A 45 -13.16 17.42 5.62
N GLU A 46 -13.70 16.39 4.96
CA GLU A 46 -14.06 15.14 5.63
C GLU A 46 -12.85 14.41 6.25
N LEU A 47 -11.71 14.38 5.55
CA LEU A 47 -10.48 13.82 6.11
C LEU A 47 -9.97 14.61 7.32
N THR A 48 -10.15 15.93 7.31
CA THR A 48 -9.79 16.79 8.45
C THR A 48 -10.66 16.51 9.66
N ASP A 49 -11.98 16.38 9.46
CA ASP A 49 -12.92 16.04 10.53
C ASP A 49 -12.60 14.63 11.10
N MET A 50 -12.38 13.67 10.23
CA MET A 50 -11.99 12.32 10.67
C MET A 50 -10.65 12.31 11.42
N ALA A 51 -9.68 13.13 11.02
CA ALA A 51 -8.40 13.21 11.71
C ALA A 51 -8.56 13.80 13.12
N ALA A 52 -9.45 14.79 13.28
CA ALA A 52 -9.78 15.34 14.60
C ALA A 52 -10.50 14.33 15.48
N ASP A 53 -11.45 13.56 14.93
CA ASP A 53 -12.26 12.59 15.67
C ASP A 53 -11.47 11.35 16.09
N TYR A 54 -10.64 10.81 15.18
CA TYR A 54 -9.91 9.55 15.40
C TYR A 54 -8.47 9.73 15.87
N GLY A 55 -7.89 10.94 15.76
CA GLY A 55 -6.53 11.24 16.22
C GLY A 55 -5.41 10.72 15.33
N PHE A 56 -5.67 10.40 14.06
CA PHE A 56 -4.59 10.07 13.12
C PHE A 56 -3.93 11.34 12.54
N ARG A 57 -2.70 11.18 12.05
CA ARG A 57 -1.99 12.28 11.37
C ARG A 57 -2.54 12.45 9.95
N LEU A 58 -2.99 13.65 9.60
CA LEU A 58 -3.33 14.03 8.23
C LEU A 58 -2.19 14.83 7.60
N VAL A 59 -1.73 14.42 6.42
CA VAL A 59 -0.74 15.10 5.61
C VAL A 59 -1.42 15.51 4.30
N ASN A 60 -1.61 16.82 4.09
CA ASN A 60 -2.14 17.35 2.84
C ASN A 60 -0.96 17.73 1.93
N TRP A 61 -0.81 17.06 0.81
CA TRP A 61 0.26 17.40 -0.14
C TRP A 61 0.08 18.78 -0.75
N ALA A 62 -1.14 19.30 -0.84
CA ALA A 62 -1.41 20.67 -1.28
C ALA A 62 -0.74 21.74 -0.40
N ASP A 63 -0.45 21.43 0.86
CA ASP A 63 0.23 22.35 1.80
C ASP A 63 1.78 22.23 1.71
N ALA A 64 2.29 21.19 1.05
CA ALA A 64 3.71 20.84 1.07
C ALA A 64 4.40 20.88 -0.30
N THR A 65 3.65 20.86 -1.40
CA THR A 65 4.21 20.84 -2.76
C THR A 65 3.21 21.37 -3.78
N ASP A 66 3.72 22.03 -4.84
CA ASP A 66 2.94 22.41 -6.01
C ASP A 66 2.89 21.32 -7.09
N HIS A 67 3.55 20.16 -6.83
CA HIS A 67 3.57 19.05 -7.78
C HIS A 67 2.19 18.40 -7.88
N PRO A 68 1.58 18.35 -9.08
CA PRO A 68 0.23 17.81 -9.24
C PRO A 68 0.18 16.30 -8.91
N SER A 69 -0.98 15.83 -8.45
CA SER A 69 -1.24 14.39 -8.27
C SER A 69 -0.92 13.59 -9.56
N PRO A 70 -0.31 12.40 -9.47
CA PRO A 70 -0.13 11.59 -8.25
C PRO A 70 1.19 11.81 -7.51
N ASN A 71 1.13 11.98 -6.19
CA ASN A 71 2.29 12.15 -5.32
C ASN A 71 2.64 10.88 -4.52
N TYR A 72 2.32 9.72 -5.04
CA TYR A 72 2.55 8.45 -4.33
C TYR A 72 4.05 8.21 -4.02
N ARG A 73 4.96 8.63 -4.92
CA ARG A 73 6.40 8.57 -4.66
C ARG A 73 6.79 9.43 -3.46
N LEU A 74 6.31 10.67 -3.40
CA LEU A 74 6.58 11.57 -2.28
C LEU A 74 6.04 11.00 -0.96
N THR A 75 4.85 10.39 -1.00
CA THR A 75 4.26 9.68 0.15
C THR A 75 5.16 8.56 0.65
N LEU A 76 5.68 7.72 -0.24
CA LEU A 76 6.59 6.63 0.13
C LEU A 76 7.91 7.16 0.70
N GLN A 77 8.48 8.21 0.11
CA GLN A 77 9.72 8.84 0.57
C GLN A 77 9.55 9.45 1.96
N ASP A 78 8.48 10.21 2.18
CA ASP A 78 8.20 10.82 3.48
C ASP A 78 7.97 9.74 4.56
N ALA A 79 7.18 8.73 4.23
CA ALA A 79 6.92 7.62 5.13
C ALA A 79 8.19 6.81 5.47
N GLN A 80 9.09 6.60 4.49
CA GLN A 80 10.37 5.95 4.75
C GLN A 80 11.25 6.79 5.68
N ARG A 81 11.40 8.10 5.42
CA ARG A 81 12.18 8.99 6.30
C ARG A 81 11.68 8.92 7.74
N ARG A 82 10.35 8.97 7.91
CA ARG A 82 9.72 8.86 9.21
C ARG A 82 9.98 7.50 9.85
N ALA A 83 9.77 6.39 9.12
CA ALA A 83 10.01 5.05 9.65
C ALA A 83 11.47 4.83 10.08
N LEU A 84 12.42 5.35 9.33
CA LEU A 84 13.85 5.28 9.68
C LEU A 84 14.19 6.12 10.91
N SER A 85 13.67 7.35 11.00
CA SER A 85 13.93 8.23 12.15
C SER A 85 13.37 7.69 13.47
N GLU A 86 12.28 6.92 13.41
CA GLU A 86 11.62 6.32 14.56
C GLU A 86 11.98 4.84 14.79
N ASN A 87 12.91 4.30 14.00
CA ASN A 87 13.29 2.88 14.00
C ASN A 87 12.09 1.95 13.91
N ALA A 88 11.15 2.28 13.02
CA ALA A 88 9.86 1.61 12.84
C ALA A 88 9.81 0.75 11.57
N HIS A 89 8.91 -0.22 11.53
CA HIS A 89 8.44 -0.81 10.29
C HIS A 89 7.44 0.13 9.61
N LEU A 90 7.38 0.11 8.28
CA LEU A 90 6.41 0.86 7.50
C LEU A 90 5.32 -0.09 6.98
N VAL A 91 4.07 0.22 7.24
CA VAL A 91 2.92 -0.50 6.68
C VAL A 91 2.18 0.43 5.74
N VAL A 92 1.94 -0.04 4.52
CA VAL A 92 1.09 0.64 3.54
C VAL A 92 -0.25 -0.06 3.49
N VAL A 93 -1.34 0.70 3.63
CA VAL A 93 -2.72 0.24 3.43
C VAL A 93 -3.37 1.15 2.40
N GLU A 94 -3.85 0.58 1.29
CA GLU A 94 -4.58 1.36 0.25
C GLU A 94 -5.99 1.74 0.74
N SER A 95 -6.51 2.88 0.25
CA SER A 95 -7.81 3.45 0.67
C SER A 95 -9.04 2.63 0.25
N ASP A 96 -8.86 1.58 -0.53
CA ASP A 96 -9.89 0.61 -0.93
C ASP A 96 -9.73 -0.77 -0.25
N VAL A 97 -8.92 -0.80 0.82
CA VAL A 97 -8.63 -2.02 1.59
C VAL A 97 -9.13 -1.90 3.03
N THR A 98 -10.01 -2.81 3.43
CA THR A 98 -10.47 -2.92 4.81
C THR A 98 -9.72 -4.04 5.51
N VAL A 99 -8.96 -3.70 6.55
CA VAL A 99 -8.22 -4.64 7.40
C VAL A 99 -9.08 -5.15 8.55
N GLN A 100 -8.68 -6.27 9.17
CA GLN A 100 -9.22 -6.71 10.46
C GLN A 100 -8.33 -6.18 11.59
N ASN A 101 -8.83 -6.11 12.81
CA ASN A 101 -8.15 -5.53 13.97
C ASN A 101 -6.72 -6.08 14.18
N GLU A 102 -6.51 -7.36 13.88
CA GLU A 102 -5.22 -8.03 14.09
C GLU A 102 -4.34 -8.07 12.84
N THR A 103 -4.86 -7.67 11.68
CA THR A 103 -4.17 -7.83 10.39
C THR A 103 -2.75 -7.26 10.43
N ILE A 104 -2.60 -6.02 10.89
CA ILE A 104 -1.31 -5.31 10.89
C ILE A 104 -0.34 -5.96 11.87
N ASN A 105 -0.81 -6.31 13.07
CA ASN A 105 0.02 -6.98 14.08
C ASN A 105 0.44 -8.39 13.64
N ARG A 106 -0.40 -9.10 12.89
CA ARG A 106 -0.05 -10.38 12.27
C ARG A 106 1.05 -10.24 11.23
N LEU A 107 1.04 -9.17 10.41
CA LEU A 107 2.15 -8.89 9.49
C LEU A 107 3.47 -8.70 10.26
N ALA A 108 3.43 -7.95 11.35
CA ALA A 108 4.61 -7.70 12.18
C ALA A 108 5.12 -8.96 12.88
N ALA A 109 4.24 -9.86 13.29
CA ALA A 109 4.60 -11.14 13.93
C ALA A 109 5.38 -12.10 12.98
N GLU A 110 5.20 -11.97 11.66
CA GLU A 110 5.94 -12.75 10.66
C GLU A 110 7.36 -12.21 10.38
N VAL A 111 7.70 -11.04 10.90
CA VAL A 111 9.02 -10.45 10.67
C VAL A 111 10.11 -11.22 11.42
N LYS A 112 11.09 -11.74 10.67
CA LYS A 112 12.30 -12.39 11.17
C LYS A 112 13.51 -11.77 10.49
N SER A 113 14.69 -12.01 11.00
CA SER A 113 15.93 -11.57 10.35
C SER A 113 15.97 -11.97 8.87
N GLY A 114 16.31 -11.01 8.00
CA GLY A 114 16.31 -11.17 6.54
C GLY A 114 14.92 -11.18 5.90
N THR A 115 13.85 -10.82 6.64
CA THR A 115 12.54 -10.53 6.04
C THR A 115 12.54 -9.10 5.52
N GLY A 116 12.21 -8.89 4.25
CA GLY A 116 12.12 -7.55 3.66
C GLY A 116 10.68 -7.03 3.63
N ILE A 117 9.76 -7.84 3.12
CA ILE A 117 8.37 -7.45 2.89
C ILE A 117 7.44 -8.56 3.36
N VAL A 118 6.35 -8.19 4.04
CA VAL A 118 5.25 -9.10 4.43
C VAL A 118 3.93 -8.49 3.95
N ALA A 119 3.17 -9.23 3.16
CA ALA A 119 1.89 -8.76 2.63
C ALA A 119 0.72 -9.66 3.03
N ALA A 120 -0.43 -9.06 3.30
CA ALA A 120 -1.71 -9.76 3.44
C ALA A 120 -2.30 -10.06 2.06
N VAL A 121 -2.98 -11.20 1.91
CA VAL A 121 -3.68 -11.53 0.68
C VAL A 121 -5.00 -10.77 0.57
N THR A 122 -5.32 -10.27 -0.61
CA THR A 122 -6.59 -9.58 -0.86
C THR A 122 -7.70 -10.54 -1.24
N VAL A 123 -8.90 -10.28 -0.73
CA VAL A 123 -10.13 -11.02 -1.06
C VAL A 123 -11.27 -10.07 -1.45
N ASP A 124 -12.23 -10.58 -2.19
CA ASP A 124 -13.48 -9.89 -2.47
C ASP A 124 -14.51 -10.08 -1.33
N SER A 125 -15.73 -9.56 -1.51
CA SER A 125 -16.81 -9.66 -0.53
C SER A 125 -17.29 -11.11 -0.26
N ASN A 126 -16.95 -12.06 -1.13
CA ASN A 126 -17.25 -13.47 -0.95
C ASN A 126 -16.10 -14.23 -0.27
N GLY A 127 -15.01 -13.54 0.08
CA GLY A 127 -13.81 -14.13 0.68
C GLY A 127 -12.90 -14.83 -0.35
N GLU A 128 -13.17 -14.66 -1.65
CA GLU A 128 -12.35 -15.22 -2.72
C GLU A 128 -11.15 -14.32 -3.03
N ILE A 129 -9.96 -14.93 -3.16
CA ILE A 129 -8.75 -14.19 -3.50
C ILE A 129 -8.94 -13.43 -4.82
N ASN A 130 -8.76 -12.11 -4.78
CA ASN A 130 -8.96 -11.24 -5.92
C ASN A 130 -7.65 -10.61 -6.43
N PHE A 131 -7.76 -9.70 -7.39
CA PHE A 131 -6.61 -8.89 -7.84
C PHE A 131 -6.05 -8.07 -6.66
N PRO A 132 -4.73 -7.96 -6.47
CA PRO A 132 -3.66 -8.35 -7.40
C PRO A 132 -3.15 -9.80 -7.24
N TYR A 133 -3.66 -10.58 -6.29
CA TYR A 133 -3.11 -11.89 -5.91
C TYR A 133 -3.81 -13.09 -6.55
N LEU A 134 -4.42 -12.95 -7.72
CA LEU A 134 -5.11 -14.08 -8.41
C LEU A 134 -4.25 -15.34 -8.55
N TYR A 135 -2.93 -15.20 -8.67
CA TYR A 135 -2.01 -16.34 -8.72
C TYR A 135 -1.97 -17.13 -7.40
N ALA A 136 -2.28 -16.48 -6.30
CA ALA A 136 -2.25 -17.09 -4.97
C ALA A 136 -3.41 -18.07 -4.73
N ARG A 137 -4.45 -18.07 -5.57
CA ARG A 137 -5.53 -19.08 -5.54
C ARG A 137 -5.02 -20.52 -5.66
N LYS A 138 -3.86 -20.71 -6.28
CA LYS A 138 -3.22 -22.01 -6.47
C LYS A 138 -2.26 -22.39 -5.36
N LEU A 139 -1.97 -21.47 -4.44
CA LEU A 139 -1.06 -21.71 -3.33
C LEU A 139 -1.82 -22.30 -2.14
N LYS A 140 -1.10 -23.05 -1.31
CA LYS A 140 -1.62 -23.68 -0.09
C LYS A 140 -0.71 -23.31 1.09
N GLY A 141 -1.27 -23.34 2.30
CA GLY A 141 -0.54 -23.02 3.53
C GLY A 141 -0.94 -21.66 4.09
N GLY A 142 -0.30 -21.23 5.17
CA GLY A 142 -0.51 -19.94 5.82
C GLY A 142 0.35 -18.84 5.18
N THR A 143 1.66 -18.82 5.49
CA THR A 143 2.61 -17.85 4.95
C THR A 143 3.54 -18.52 3.93
N VAL A 144 3.67 -17.90 2.74
CA VAL A 144 4.52 -18.40 1.66
C VAL A 144 5.59 -17.38 1.27
N SER A 145 6.82 -17.83 1.07
CA SER A 145 7.88 -17.01 0.48
C SER A 145 7.68 -16.89 -1.04
N THR A 146 7.90 -15.72 -1.59
CA THR A 146 7.69 -15.46 -3.02
C THR A 146 8.69 -14.47 -3.59
N THR A 147 9.08 -14.68 -4.83
CA THR A 147 9.84 -13.71 -5.63
C THR A 147 8.93 -12.84 -6.52
N LYS A 148 7.63 -13.11 -6.51
CA LYS A 148 6.66 -12.31 -7.23
C LYS A 148 6.41 -10.99 -6.51
N ARG A 149 5.90 -10.01 -7.26
CA ARG A 149 5.51 -8.73 -6.66
C ARG A 149 4.53 -8.93 -5.51
N LEU A 150 4.70 -8.13 -4.49
CA LEU A 150 3.72 -7.91 -3.43
C LEU A 150 3.11 -6.52 -3.63
N SER A 151 1.79 -6.45 -3.75
CA SER A 151 1.10 -5.17 -3.90
C SER A 151 0.97 -4.48 -2.56
N PHE A 152 1.02 -3.15 -2.57
CA PHE A 152 0.90 -2.35 -1.36
C PHE A 152 -0.54 -2.20 -0.83
N CYS A 153 -1.46 -3.07 -1.27
CA CYS A 153 -2.82 -3.09 -0.74
C CYS A 153 -2.86 -3.15 0.79
N CYS A 154 -2.11 -4.09 1.40
CA CYS A 154 -1.83 -4.12 2.84
C CYS A 154 -0.50 -4.84 3.03
N THR A 155 0.58 -4.06 3.23
CA THR A 155 1.94 -4.59 3.15
C THR A 155 2.87 -3.88 4.11
N LEU A 156 3.61 -4.68 4.88
CA LEU A 156 4.66 -4.24 5.80
C LEU A 156 6.02 -4.33 5.10
N LEU A 157 6.79 -3.24 5.18
CA LEU A 157 8.20 -3.15 4.81
C LEU A 157 9.01 -3.05 6.09
N THR A 158 9.97 -3.96 6.26
CA THR A 158 10.76 -4.01 7.50
C THR A 158 11.74 -2.86 7.59
N ASN A 159 12.04 -2.42 8.81
CA ASN A 159 13.06 -1.39 9.04
C ASN A 159 14.41 -1.79 8.46
N GLU A 160 14.80 -3.08 8.60
CA GLU A 160 16.03 -3.62 8.03
C GLU A 160 16.11 -3.42 6.51
N PHE A 161 15.03 -3.69 5.79
CA PHE A 161 14.96 -3.44 4.35
C PHE A 161 14.97 -1.93 4.02
N LEU A 162 14.22 -1.11 4.76
CA LEU A 162 14.17 0.33 4.56
C LEU A 162 15.54 1.00 4.74
N GLN A 163 16.38 0.48 5.62
CA GLN A 163 17.77 0.94 5.79
C GLN A 163 18.69 0.58 4.61
N LYS A 164 18.37 -0.50 3.87
CA LYS A 164 19.19 -0.99 2.76
C LYS A 164 18.75 -0.45 1.40
N PHE A 165 17.52 0.01 1.27
CA PHE A 165 16.97 0.50 0.02
C PHE A 165 16.28 1.85 0.20
N SER A 166 16.87 2.92 -0.37
CA SER A 166 16.33 4.28 -0.30
C SER A 166 15.25 4.52 -1.36
N PHE A 167 14.08 5.00 -0.95
CA PHE A 167 13.01 5.42 -1.85
C PHE A 167 13.29 6.74 -2.58
N GLU A 168 14.36 7.46 -2.21
CA GLU A 168 14.85 8.59 -3.00
C GLU A 168 15.33 8.15 -4.41
N SER A 169 15.74 6.88 -4.55
CA SER A 169 16.14 6.28 -5.84
C SER A 169 14.97 5.85 -6.72
N LEU A 170 13.71 6.02 -6.28
CA LEU A 170 12.54 5.68 -7.09
C LEU A 170 12.41 6.63 -8.28
N ASP A 171 12.29 6.05 -9.47
CA ASP A 171 12.13 6.78 -10.73
C ASP A 171 10.79 7.54 -10.74
N PRO A 172 10.79 8.88 -10.90
CA PRO A 172 9.57 9.69 -10.90
C PRO A 172 8.62 9.35 -12.08
N ASP A 173 9.16 8.84 -13.18
CA ASP A 173 8.37 8.48 -14.36
C ASP A 173 7.69 7.12 -14.27
N LYS A 174 8.01 6.33 -13.23
CA LYS A 174 7.40 5.03 -12.96
C LYS A 174 6.22 5.16 -12.01
N GLN A 175 5.26 4.24 -12.15
CA GLN A 175 4.06 4.21 -11.30
C GLN A 175 3.88 2.87 -10.55
N TRP A 176 4.76 1.89 -10.79
CA TRP A 176 4.70 0.54 -10.25
C TRP A 176 5.71 0.34 -9.14
N TYR A 177 5.64 1.22 -8.12
CA TYR A 177 6.62 1.20 -7.03
C TYR A 177 6.54 -0.09 -6.22
N ASP A 178 5.35 -0.65 -6.02
CA ASP A 178 5.15 -1.94 -5.35
C ASP A 178 5.91 -3.08 -6.07
N VAL A 179 5.86 -3.12 -7.40
CA VAL A 179 6.59 -4.10 -8.22
C VAL A 179 8.09 -3.90 -8.08
N PHE A 180 8.55 -2.66 -8.28
CA PHE A 180 9.97 -2.34 -8.24
C PHE A 180 10.57 -2.60 -6.85
N ILE A 181 9.92 -2.12 -5.79
CA ILE A 181 10.36 -2.29 -4.40
C ILE A 181 10.38 -3.78 -4.01
N SER A 182 9.36 -4.56 -4.42
CA SER A 182 9.35 -6.01 -4.19
C SER A 182 10.55 -6.72 -4.81
N HIS A 183 10.92 -6.35 -6.04
CA HIS A 183 12.08 -6.93 -6.71
C HIS A 183 13.40 -6.46 -6.11
N GLN A 184 13.51 -5.20 -5.68
CA GLN A 184 14.71 -4.72 -4.98
C GLN A 184 14.92 -5.45 -3.67
N SER A 185 13.86 -5.73 -2.91
CA SER A 185 13.95 -6.54 -1.70
C SER A 185 14.59 -7.91 -1.98
N VAL A 186 14.11 -8.62 -3.01
CA VAL A 186 14.69 -9.92 -3.41
C VAL A 186 16.14 -9.78 -3.89
N ARG A 187 16.45 -8.75 -4.69
CA ARG A 187 17.83 -8.50 -5.18
C ARG A 187 18.82 -8.23 -4.06
N LEU A 188 18.38 -7.61 -2.99
CA LEU A 188 19.18 -7.35 -1.79
C LEU A 188 19.26 -8.56 -0.85
N GLY A 189 18.72 -9.71 -1.24
CA GLY A 189 18.79 -10.96 -0.47
C GLY A 189 17.72 -11.11 0.60
N PHE A 190 16.73 -10.22 0.67
CA PHE A 190 15.61 -10.34 1.60
C PHE A 190 14.56 -11.34 1.12
N ARG A 191 13.84 -11.92 2.08
CA ARG A 191 12.66 -12.75 1.82
C ARG A 191 11.41 -11.90 1.80
N ASN A 192 10.60 -12.07 0.77
CA ASN A 192 9.26 -11.50 0.68
C ASN A 192 8.23 -12.59 1.01
N LEU A 193 7.28 -12.26 1.90
CA LEU A 193 6.30 -13.18 2.44
C LEU A 193 4.89 -12.74 2.06
N LEU A 194 4.07 -13.67 1.58
CA LEU A 194 2.63 -13.48 1.36
C LEU A 194 1.85 -14.36 2.34
N MET A 195 1.03 -13.75 3.18
CA MET A 195 0.19 -14.44 4.16
C MET A 195 -1.17 -14.76 3.53
N LEU A 196 -1.44 -16.05 3.26
CA LEU A 196 -2.69 -16.50 2.63
C LEU A 196 -3.85 -16.59 3.62
N ASP A 197 -3.54 -16.67 4.90
CA ASP A 197 -4.49 -16.73 6.01
C ASP A 197 -4.71 -15.38 6.70
N ASN A 198 -3.96 -14.35 6.31
CA ASN A 198 -4.17 -12.96 6.72
C ASN A 198 -4.88 -12.22 5.57
N ARG A 199 -6.21 -12.23 5.58
CA ARG A 199 -7.04 -11.78 4.46
C ARG A 199 -7.56 -10.37 4.69
N VAL A 200 -7.46 -9.52 3.68
CA VAL A 200 -8.01 -8.16 3.70
C VAL A 200 -9.06 -7.99 2.61
N LEU A 201 -10.16 -7.34 2.93
CA LEU A 201 -11.19 -7.03 1.95
C LEU A 201 -10.69 -5.93 1.03
N HIS A 202 -10.57 -6.23 -0.26
CA HIS A 202 -10.17 -5.27 -1.27
C HIS A 202 -11.33 -4.99 -2.22
N ARG A 203 -11.82 -3.76 -2.20
CA ARG A 203 -12.89 -3.24 -3.07
C ARG A 203 -12.27 -2.35 -4.13
N PRO A 204 -11.72 -2.91 -5.24
CA PRO A 204 -11.00 -2.10 -6.22
C PRO A 204 -11.88 -0.98 -6.72
N HIS A 205 -11.49 0.25 -6.44
CA HIS A 205 -12.08 1.41 -7.08
C HIS A 205 -11.15 1.94 -8.16
N SER A 206 -11.69 2.54 -9.17
CA SER A 206 -10.92 3.07 -10.26
C SER A 206 -11.01 4.59 -10.28
N SER A 207 -10.18 5.23 -9.50
CA SER A 207 -9.90 6.67 -9.66
C SER A 207 -9.06 6.98 -10.91
N ARG A 208 -8.57 5.94 -11.62
CA ARG A 208 -7.71 6.10 -12.80
C ARG A 208 -8.41 5.65 -14.07
N PRO A 209 -8.82 6.57 -14.97
CA PRO A 209 -9.55 6.25 -16.20
C PRO A 209 -8.89 5.19 -17.09
N TRP A 210 -7.55 5.12 -17.10
CA TRP A 210 -6.85 4.14 -17.90
C TRP A 210 -6.96 2.71 -17.37
N LYS A 211 -7.13 2.51 -16.05
CA LYS A 211 -7.39 1.17 -15.46
C LYS A 211 -8.78 0.65 -15.85
N LEU A 212 -9.76 1.54 -16.02
CA LEU A 212 -11.09 1.20 -16.52
C LEU A 212 -11.04 0.67 -17.95
N LEU A 213 -10.06 1.10 -18.77
CA LEU A 213 -9.86 0.57 -20.11
C LEU A 213 -9.63 -0.95 -20.11
N LYS A 214 -9.07 -1.53 -19.05
CA LYS A 214 -8.89 -2.99 -18.96
C LYS A 214 -10.22 -3.74 -19.03
N TYR A 215 -11.28 -3.14 -18.54
CA TYR A 215 -12.62 -3.74 -18.50
C TYR A 215 -13.49 -3.29 -19.68
N SER A 216 -13.35 -2.02 -20.11
CA SER A 216 -14.14 -1.45 -21.19
C SER A 216 -13.52 -1.66 -22.57
N ASN A 217 -12.19 -1.69 -22.70
CA ASN A 217 -11.48 -1.92 -23.96
C ASN A 217 -10.12 -2.59 -23.71
N PRO A 218 -10.09 -3.93 -23.48
CA PRO A 218 -8.87 -4.66 -23.14
C PRO A 218 -7.75 -4.50 -24.19
N LEU A 219 -8.09 -4.48 -25.48
CA LEU A 219 -7.11 -4.34 -26.56
C LEU A 219 -6.37 -2.99 -26.47
N LYS A 220 -7.11 -1.90 -26.28
CA LYS A 220 -6.52 -0.56 -26.10
C LYS A 220 -5.69 -0.48 -24.82
N TYR A 221 -6.16 -1.14 -23.74
CA TYR A 221 -5.40 -1.22 -22.47
C TYR A 221 -4.05 -1.90 -22.68
N TYR A 222 -4.00 -3.10 -23.26
CA TYR A 222 -2.76 -3.84 -23.48
C TYR A 222 -1.84 -3.13 -24.47
N TRP A 223 -2.40 -2.53 -25.52
CA TRP A 223 -1.65 -1.75 -26.49
C TRP A 223 -0.94 -0.54 -25.84
N LEU A 224 -1.69 0.26 -25.05
CA LEU A 224 -1.12 1.39 -24.30
C LEU A 224 -0.12 0.94 -23.23
N LYS A 225 -0.34 -0.22 -22.62
CA LYS A 225 0.57 -0.83 -21.67
C LYS A 225 1.92 -1.16 -22.28
N ILE A 226 1.92 -1.70 -23.49
CA ILE A 226 3.15 -2.06 -24.24
C ILE A 226 3.88 -0.81 -24.73
N ILE A 227 3.18 0.13 -25.37
CA ILE A 227 3.78 1.34 -25.94
C ILE A 227 4.37 2.24 -24.86
N ASN A 228 3.62 2.46 -23.80
CA ASN A 228 4.07 3.30 -22.68
C ASN A 228 5.02 2.56 -21.71
N LYS A 229 5.45 1.35 -22.05
CA LYS A 229 6.36 0.51 -21.23
C LYS A 229 5.96 0.41 -19.75
N ARG A 230 4.66 0.45 -19.46
CA ARG A 230 4.12 0.60 -18.10
C ARG A 230 4.37 -0.57 -17.16
N ASP A 231 4.82 -1.72 -17.66
CA ASP A 231 5.16 -2.92 -16.89
C ASP A 231 6.62 -3.35 -17.06
N ARG A 232 7.45 -2.53 -17.67
CA ARG A 232 8.89 -2.81 -17.75
C ARG A 232 9.57 -2.20 -16.52
N ILE A 233 10.17 -3.05 -15.74
CA ILE A 233 11.07 -2.75 -14.63
C ILE A 233 12.43 -2.40 -15.22
#